data_dc374c9426ca463718af8361f364f535
#
_entry.id   dc374c9426ca463718af8361f364f535
#
_cell.length_a   1.000
_cell.length_b   1.000
_cell.length_c   1.000
_cell.angle_alpha   90.00
_cell.angle_beta   90.00
_cell.angle_gamma   90.00
#
_symmetry.space_group_name_H-M   'P 1'
#
loop_
_entity.id
_entity.type
_entity.pdbx_description
1 polymer ?
#
loop_
_entity_poly.entity_id
_entity_poly.type
_entity_poly.pdbx_seq_one_letter_code
_entity_poly.pdbx_strand_id
1 'polypeptide(L)'
;MEIINIVVLSLSGLLLTYAGAMRLIKPLKSLCLKTYLDNPNIKLEGKVDVFNEMRAAGASMAFGGVILFLGIIIPQLTLASFVVGMVIFLGNAIGRLTSLSSDGKPNQQLAQGLFSELILGAANTVCLVIVLI
;
A
#
# COMPACT_ATOMS: atom_id res chain seq x y z
N MET A 1 -5.25 -2.17 -24.39
CA MET A 1 -4.67 -1.47 -23.21
C MET A 1 -3.21 -1.17 -23.53
N GLU A 2 -2.75 0.04 -23.26
CA GLU A 2 -1.37 0.43 -23.51
C GLU A 2 -0.41 -0.31 -22.58
N ILE A 3 0.82 -0.56 -23.05
CA ILE A 3 1.84 -1.27 -22.26
C ILE A 3 2.09 -0.59 -20.90
N ILE A 4 2.09 0.74 -20.88
CA ILE A 4 2.29 1.51 -19.64
C ILE A 4 1.23 1.20 -18.59
N ASN A 5 -0.03 1.06 -18.99
CA ASN A 5 -1.13 0.73 -18.09
C ASN A 5 -0.94 -0.66 -17.45
N ILE A 6 -0.50 -1.64 -18.26
CA ILE A 6 -0.20 -2.99 -17.78
C ILE A 6 0.94 -2.96 -16.76
N VAL A 7 2.01 -2.22 -17.07
CA VAL A 7 3.18 -2.11 -16.18
C VAL A 7 2.80 -1.46 -14.86
N VAL A 8 2.09 -0.33 -14.89
CA VAL A 8 1.68 0.41 -13.68
C VAL A 8 0.75 -0.46 -12.81
N LEU A 9 -0.27 -1.09 -13.40
CA LEU A 9 -1.19 -1.97 -12.66
C LEU A 9 -0.48 -3.20 -12.10
N SER A 10 0.46 -3.80 -12.86
CA SER A 10 1.22 -4.99 -12.41
C SER A 10 2.11 -4.66 -11.22
N LEU A 11 2.91 -3.59 -11.30
CA LEU A 11 3.79 -3.17 -10.21
C LEU A 11 2.99 -2.76 -8.97
N SER A 12 1.94 -1.98 -9.16
CA SER A 12 1.05 -1.56 -8.08
C SER A 12 0.34 -2.74 -7.42
N GLY A 13 -0.22 -3.65 -8.23
CA GLY A 13 -0.90 -4.85 -7.75
C GLY A 13 0.03 -5.77 -6.98
N LEU A 14 1.25 -6.01 -7.49
CA LEU A 14 2.25 -6.83 -6.82
C LEU A 14 2.64 -6.25 -5.46
N LEU A 15 2.93 -4.95 -5.40
CA LEU A 15 3.33 -4.29 -4.15
C LEU A 15 2.20 -4.32 -3.12
N LEU A 16 0.97 -3.98 -3.51
CA LEU A 16 -0.18 -3.99 -2.60
C LEU A 16 -0.51 -5.40 -2.10
N THR A 17 -0.52 -6.39 -2.99
CA THR A 17 -0.79 -7.77 -2.61
C THR A 17 0.27 -8.30 -1.65
N TYR A 18 1.55 -8.09 -1.96
CA TYR A 18 2.66 -8.53 -1.11
C TYR A 18 2.64 -7.84 0.27
N ALA A 19 2.60 -6.51 0.29
CA ALA A 19 2.61 -5.75 1.54
C ALA A 19 1.36 -6.02 2.38
N GLY A 20 0.20 -6.15 1.73
CA GLY A 20 -1.07 -6.49 2.37
C GLY A 20 -1.06 -7.89 2.96
N ALA A 21 -0.63 -8.89 2.20
CA ALA A 21 -0.51 -10.27 2.68
C ALA A 21 0.46 -10.40 3.87
N MET A 22 1.60 -9.70 3.84
CA MET A 22 2.54 -9.68 4.96
C MET A 22 1.93 -9.09 6.22
N ARG A 23 1.18 -7.99 6.12
CA ARG A 23 0.48 -7.39 7.27
C ARG A 23 -0.64 -8.29 7.80
N LEU A 24 -1.36 -8.95 6.90
CA LEU A 24 -2.49 -9.82 7.24
C LEU A 24 -2.02 -11.10 7.94
N ILE A 25 -1.03 -11.80 7.36
CA ILE A 25 -0.63 -13.14 7.78
C ILE A 25 0.46 -13.10 8.86
N LYS A 26 1.46 -12.24 8.65
CA LYS A 26 2.66 -12.14 9.51
C LYS A 26 2.92 -10.69 9.94
N PRO A 27 2.03 -10.06 10.71
CA PRO A 27 2.14 -8.64 11.05
C PRO A 27 3.47 -8.28 11.74
N LEU A 28 4.00 -9.16 12.59
CA LEU A 28 5.30 -8.97 13.26
C LEU A 28 6.48 -8.93 12.28
N LYS A 29 6.39 -9.60 11.14
CA LYS A 29 7.42 -9.58 10.09
C LYS A 29 7.23 -8.48 9.07
N SER A 30 6.15 -7.70 9.17
CA SER A 30 5.91 -6.57 8.29
C SER A 30 6.90 -5.45 8.60
N LEU A 31 7.36 -4.76 7.54
CA LEU A 31 8.36 -3.70 7.65
C LEU A 31 7.95 -2.56 8.57
N CYS A 32 6.64 -2.33 8.74
CA CYS A 32 6.14 -1.28 9.62
C CYS A 32 6.39 -1.55 11.11
N LEU A 33 6.56 -2.81 11.53
CA LEU A 33 6.85 -3.14 12.93
C LEU A 33 8.32 -3.43 13.21
N LYS A 34 9.20 -3.33 12.23
CA LYS A 34 10.62 -3.67 12.42
C LYS A 34 11.27 -2.89 13.54
N THR A 35 10.98 -1.59 13.67
CA THR A 35 11.52 -0.76 14.76
C THR A 35 11.11 -1.27 16.15
N TYR A 36 9.91 -1.82 16.28
CA TYR A 36 9.43 -2.41 17.53
C TYR A 36 10.10 -3.74 17.81
N LEU A 37 10.38 -4.55 16.80
CA LEU A 37 11.06 -5.83 16.96
C LEU A 37 12.54 -5.64 17.35
N ASP A 38 13.17 -4.58 16.85
CA ASP A 38 14.56 -4.27 17.13
C ASP A 38 14.75 -3.58 18.51
N ASN A 39 13.66 -3.17 19.18
CA ASN A 39 13.71 -2.51 20.48
C ASN A 39 13.22 -3.45 21.60
N PRO A 40 14.13 -3.98 22.45
CA PRO A 40 13.76 -4.93 23.50
C PRO A 40 12.85 -4.35 24.60
N ASN A 41 12.74 -3.03 24.68
CA ASN A 41 11.89 -2.35 25.67
C ASN A 41 10.43 -2.21 25.22
N ILE A 42 10.13 -2.49 23.94
CA ILE A 42 8.78 -2.39 23.39
C ILE A 42 8.21 -3.79 23.22
N LYS A 43 7.29 -4.18 24.10
CA LYS A 43 6.56 -5.44 23.99
C LYS A 43 5.24 -5.23 23.24
N LEU A 44 5.06 -5.95 22.15
CA LEU A 44 3.81 -5.98 21.39
C LEU A 44 2.87 -7.10 21.84
N GLU A 45 3.33 -7.98 22.73
CA GLU A 45 2.49 -9.03 23.33
C GLU A 45 1.29 -8.42 24.05
N GLY A 46 0.10 -8.94 23.78
CA GLY A 46 -1.15 -8.41 24.35
C GLY A 46 -1.70 -7.14 23.67
N LYS A 47 -1.04 -6.61 22.65
CA LYS A 47 -1.53 -5.46 21.86
C LYS A 47 -2.50 -5.92 20.76
N VAL A 48 -3.59 -6.55 21.15
CA VAL A 48 -4.59 -7.15 20.24
C VAL A 48 -5.13 -6.12 19.26
N ASP A 49 -5.43 -4.91 19.73
CA ASP A 49 -5.99 -3.85 18.89
C ASP A 49 -5.04 -3.41 17.78
N VAL A 50 -3.74 -3.29 18.08
CA VAL A 50 -2.72 -2.95 17.08
C VAL A 50 -2.66 -4.01 15.98
N PHE A 51 -2.68 -5.29 16.35
CA PHE A 51 -2.68 -6.37 15.36
C PHE A 51 -3.98 -6.43 14.57
N ASN A 52 -5.12 -6.14 15.20
CA ASN A 52 -6.41 -6.07 14.53
C ASN A 52 -6.39 -5.00 13.43
N GLU A 53 -5.99 -3.78 13.76
CA GLU A 53 -5.88 -2.67 12.80
C GLU A 53 -4.87 -3.00 11.68
N MET A 54 -3.73 -3.58 12.01
CA MET A 54 -2.75 -3.97 11.01
C MET A 54 -3.27 -5.03 10.05
N ARG A 55 -3.99 -6.04 10.54
CA ARG A 55 -4.58 -7.09 9.71
C ARG A 55 -5.71 -6.55 8.84
N ALA A 56 -6.55 -5.68 9.39
CA ALA A 56 -7.63 -5.02 8.63
C ALA A 56 -7.05 -4.18 7.48
N ALA A 57 -6.06 -3.32 7.76
CA ALA A 57 -5.36 -2.56 6.74
C ALA A 57 -4.65 -3.47 5.72
N GLY A 58 -4.04 -4.57 6.19
CA GLY A 58 -3.39 -5.56 5.33
C GLY A 58 -4.35 -6.25 4.39
N ALA A 59 -5.53 -6.64 4.87
CA ALA A 59 -6.58 -7.23 4.04
C ALA A 59 -7.05 -6.25 2.96
N SER A 60 -7.34 -5.00 3.32
CA SER A 60 -7.75 -3.96 2.37
C SER A 60 -6.71 -3.73 1.27
N MET A 61 -5.42 -3.70 1.63
CA MET A 61 -4.33 -3.59 0.65
C MET A 61 -4.26 -4.81 -0.26
N ALA A 62 -4.36 -6.03 0.28
CA ALA A 62 -4.28 -7.26 -0.50
C ALA A 62 -5.43 -7.36 -1.50
N PHE A 63 -6.66 -7.08 -1.08
CA PHE A 63 -7.83 -7.03 -1.96
C PHE A 63 -7.70 -5.93 -3.01
N GLY A 64 -7.20 -4.75 -2.63
CA GLY A 64 -6.88 -3.69 -3.58
C GLY A 64 -5.92 -4.17 -4.67
N GLY A 65 -4.84 -4.87 -4.28
CA GLY A 65 -3.89 -5.45 -5.22
C GLY A 65 -4.53 -6.47 -6.18
N VAL A 66 -5.45 -7.30 -5.70
CA VAL A 66 -6.23 -8.22 -6.55
C VAL A 66 -7.06 -7.45 -7.58
N ILE A 67 -7.73 -6.36 -7.16
CA ILE A 67 -8.51 -5.51 -8.08
C ILE A 67 -7.61 -4.92 -9.18
N LEU A 68 -6.39 -4.51 -8.85
CA LEU A 68 -5.45 -3.99 -9.85
C LEU A 68 -5.09 -5.06 -10.90
N PHE A 69 -4.88 -6.31 -10.50
CA PHE A 69 -4.65 -7.41 -11.44
C PHE A 69 -5.90 -7.72 -12.30
N LEU A 70 -7.09 -7.67 -11.71
CA LEU A 70 -8.32 -7.83 -12.47
C LEU A 70 -8.49 -6.75 -13.53
N GLY A 71 -8.04 -5.52 -13.29
CA GLY A 71 -8.03 -4.44 -14.28
C GLY A 71 -7.12 -4.67 -15.49
N ILE A 72 -6.14 -5.58 -15.37
CA ILE A 72 -5.31 -5.99 -16.50
C ILE A 72 -6.07 -7.01 -17.38
N ILE A 73 -6.79 -7.94 -16.73
CA ILE A 73 -7.44 -9.08 -17.39
C ILE A 73 -8.83 -8.68 -17.94
N ILE A 74 -9.55 -7.81 -17.20
CA ILE A 74 -10.92 -7.42 -17.50
C ILE A 74 -10.94 -5.93 -17.86
N PRO A 75 -11.04 -5.57 -19.16
CA PRO A 75 -10.96 -4.17 -19.61
C PRO A 75 -11.99 -3.24 -18.95
N GLN A 76 -13.16 -3.73 -18.60
CA GLN A 76 -14.21 -2.96 -17.91
C GLN A 76 -13.81 -2.52 -16.50
N LEU A 77 -12.85 -3.21 -15.87
CA LEU A 77 -12.34 -2.89 -14.55
C LEU A 77 -11.08 -2.00 -14.57
N THR A 78 -10.49 -1.73 -15.73
CA THR A 78 -9.24 -0.97 -15.84
C THR A 78 -9.33 0.40 -15.15
N LEU A 79 -10.40 1.14 -15.43
CA LEU A 79 -10.62 2.47 -14.83
C LEU A 79 -10.79 2.37 -13.31
N ALA A 80 -11.62 1.44 -12.84
CA ALA A 80 -11.83 1.20 -11.40
C ALA A 80 -10.51 0.81 -10.70
N SER A 81 -9.67 0.02 -11.36
CA SER A 81 -8.37 -0.41 -10.84
C SER A 81 -7.43 0.78 -10.65
N PHE A 82 -7.35 1.71 -11.60
CA PHE A 82 -6.56 2.93 -11.41
C PHE A 82 -7.07 3.80 -10.27
N VAL A 83 -8.40 3.92 -10.12
CA VAL A 83 -9.00 4.64 -8.98
C VAL A 83 -8.59 3.97 -7.65
N VAL A 84 -8.71 2.65 -7.56
CA VAL A 84 -8.29 1.90 -6.36
C VAL A 84 -6.81 2.08 -6.07
N GLY A 85 -5.94 1.97 -7.08
CA GLY A 85 -4.51 2.20 -6.94
C GLY A 85 -4.20 3.61 -6.45
N MET A 86 -4.76 4.63 -7.08
CA MET A 86 -4.62 6.02 -6.68
C MET A 86 -5.03 6.24 -5.22
N VAL A 87 -6.22 5.80 -4.84
CA VAL A 87 -6.78 6.00 -3.49
C VAL A 87 -5.93 5.31 -2.42
N ILE A 88 -5.53 4.06 -2.64
CA ILE A 88 -4.74 3.33 -1.63
C ILE A 88 -3.33 3.92 -1.49
N PHE A 89 -2.62 4.17 -2.60
CA PHE A 89 -1.25 4.68 -2.54
C PHE A 89 -1.20 6.12 -2.02
N LEU A 90 -2.01 7.03 -2.55
CA LEU A 90 -2.03 8.42 -2.07
C LEU A 90 -2.61 8.52 -0.66
N GLY A 91 -3.62 7.72 -0.31
CA GLY A 91 -4.16 7.67 1.03
C GLY A 91 -3.12 7.24 2.07
N ASN A 92 -2.35 6.18 1.77
CA ASN A 92 -1.24 5.75 2.62
C ASN A 92 -0.14 6.82 2.70
N ALA A 93 0.22 7.45 1.58
CA ALA A 93 1.21 8.52 1.56
C ALA A 93 0.78 9.72 2.41
N ILE A 94 -0.46 10.16 2.31
CA ILE A 94 -1.02 11.24 3.13
C ILE A 94 -0.98 10.86 4.61
N GLY A 95 -1.40 9.65 4.98
CA GLY A 95 -1.35 9.17 6.35
C GLY A 95 0.08 9.18 6.92
N ARG A 96 1.08 8.75 6.12
CA ARG A 96 2.49 8.78 6.53
C ARG A 96 3.04 10.20 6.65
N LEU A 97 2.66 11.12 5.76
CA LEU A 97 3.05 12.52 5.84
C LEU A 97 2.46 13.19 7.10
N THR A 98 1.21 12.87 7.42
CA THR A 98 0.58 13.35 8.65
C THR A 98 1.32 12.83 9.88
N SER A 99 1.64 11.53 9.93
CA SER A 99 2.42 10.94 11.02
C SER A 99 3.83 11.54 11.11
N LEU A 100 4.49 11.80 9.99
CA LEU A 100 5.80 12.46 9.96
C LEU A 100 5.78 13.85 10.64
N SER A 101 4.68 14.59 10.46
CA SER A 101 4.52 15.92 11.07
C SER A 101 4.12 15.86 12.54
N SER A 102 3.35 14.86 12.96
CA SER A 102 2.77 14.77 14.30
C SER A 102 3.56 13.89 15.26
N ASP A 103 4.12 12.78 14.75
CA ASP A 103 4.69 11.70 15.57
C ASP A 103 6.21 11.61 15.45
N GLY A 104 6.81 12.32 14.50
CA GLY A 104 8.24 12.35 14.26
C GLY A 104 8.72 11.46 13.10
N LYS A 105 10.05 11.30 12.99
CA LYS A 105 10.66 10.62 11.83
C LYS A 105 10.47 9.10 11.90
N PRO A 106 9.94 8.47 10.85
CA PRO A 106 9.82 7.02 10.76
C PRO A 106 11.19 6.35 10.51
N ASN A 107 11.23 5.03 10.65
CA ASN A 107 12.40 4.26 10.23
C ASN A 107 12.62 4.34 8.70
N GLN A 108 13.83 3.96 8.26
CA GLN A 108 14.23 4.06 6.86
C GLN A 108 13.30 3.27 5.91
N GLN A 109 12.81 2.11 6.32
CA GLN A 109 11.93 1.29 5.49
C GLN A 109 10.56 1.93 5.29
N LEU A 110 10.03 2.59 6.33
CA LEU A 110 8.78 3.35 6.22
C LEU A 110 8.95 4.60 5.35
N ALA A 111 10.12 5.25 5.41
CA ALA A 111 10.44 6.37 4.52
C ALA A 111 10.53 5.94 3.05
N GLN A 112 11.17 4.79 2.78
CA GLN A 112 11.17 4.20 1.43
C GLN A 112 9.77 3.80 0.96
N GLY A 113 8.93 3.30 1.87
CA GLY A 113 7.52 3.02 1.61
C GLY A 113 6.75 4.26 1.16
N LEU A 114 6.92 5.38 1.87
CA LEU A 114 6.32 6.67 1.50
C LEU A 114 6.70 7.09 0.07
N PHE A 115 7.99 6.96 -0.28
CA PHE A 115 8.47 7.33 -1.61
C PHE A 115 7.84 6.47 -2.71
N SER A 116 7.78 5.15 -2.52
CA SER A 116 7.12 4.25 -3.46
C SER A 116 5.61 4.50 -3.58
N GLU A 117 4.95 4.85 -2.48
CA GLU A 117 3.53 5.20 -2.46
C GLU A 117 3.24 6.48 -3.25
N LEU A 118 4.08 7.49 -3.13
CA LEU A 118 3.95 8.73 -3.91
C LEU A 118 4.14 8.48 -5.40
N ILE A 119 5.17 7.72 -5.79
CA ILE A 119 5.45 7.41 -7.20
C ILE A 119 4.30 6.60 -7.81
N LEU A 120 3.90 5.50 -7.17
CA LEU A 120 2.85 4.65 -7.71
C LEU A 120 1.48 5.31 -7.65
N GLY A 121 1.21 6.12 -6.62
CA GLY A 121 0.00 6.93 -6.54
C GLY A 121 -0.10 7.92 -7.69
N ALA A 122 0.98 8.66 -7.96
CA ALA A 122 1.06 9.57 -9.11
C ALA A 122 0.93 8.83 -10.45
N ALA A 123 1.61 7.69 -10.62
CA ALA A 123 1.53 6.89 -11.83
C ALA A 123 0.11 6.38 -12.11
N ASN A 124 -0.58 5.85 -11.08
CA ASN A 124 -1.98 5.42 -11.21
C ASN A 124 -2.89 6.62 -11.56
N THR A 125 -2.65 7.80 -10.98
CA THR A 125 -3.42 9.02 -11.28
C THR A 125 -3.21 9.46 -12.74
N VAL A 126 -1.98 9.46 -13.22
CA VAL A 126 -1.68 9.82 -14.63
C VAL A 126 -2.33 8.83 -15.60
N CYS A 127 -2.20 7.52 -15.34
CA CYS A 127 -2.85 6.50 -16.16
C CYS A 127 -4.38 6.63 -16.13
N LEU A 128 -4.97 6.93 -14.97
CA LEU A 128 -6.40 7.20 -14.83
C LEU A 128 -6.85 8.36 -15.74
N VAL A 129 -6.11 9.47 -15.71
CA VAL A 129 -6.40 10.64 -16.54
C VAL A 129 -6.29 10.30 -18.04
N ILE A 130 -5.25 9.55 -18.43
CA ILE A 130 -5.05 9.14 -19.84
C ILE A 130 -6.21 8.24 -20.33
N VAL A 131 -6.71 7.36 -19.47
CA VAL A 131 -7.84 6.47 -19.83
C VAL A 131 -9.17 7.21 -19.92
N LEU A 132 -9.31 8.35 -19.21
CA LEU A 132 -10.54 9.16 -19.23
C LEU A 132 -10.63 10.15 -20.41
N ILE A 133 -9.51 10.48 -21.05
CA ILE A 133 -9.43 11.42 -22.20
C ILE A 133 -9.50 10.63 -23.51
#